data_e1daf36cd93c9a88b9b9be7040b8d54f
#
_entry.id   e1daf36cd93c9a88b9b9be7040b8d54f
#
_cell.length_a   1.000
_cell.length_b   1.000
_cell.length_c   1.000
_cell.angle_alpha   90.00
_cell.angle_beta   90.00
_cell.angle_gamma   90.00
#
_symmetry.space_group_name_H-M   'P 1'
#
loop_
_entity.id
_entity.type
_entity.pdbx_description
1 polymer ?
#
loop_
_entity_poly.entity_id
_entity_poly.type
_entity_poly.pdbx_seq_one_letter_code
_entity_poly.pdbx_strand_id
1 'polypeptide(L)'
;MTRVDYRYHFPLPVYGVALLLDVAMVMFYLVLALQTTFGISDDILPKENFGYYLTGTFIFSAILAFCTYMLLTSRDTFIFDNSGNRYFDGYTFLGKDKGEWKKMEGGFSRIVFQTYEQSQTFNFMGISKNKVDETVYELRKVYDDQTYDCLVSTSDVKCLPATLKIGKQIADANGVKFFDYVKDKYRKQKIYI
;
A
#
# COMPACT_ATOMS: atom_id res chain seq x y z
N MET A 1 7.86 -21.20 -2.68
CA MET A 1 7.71 -19.83 -2.15
C MET A 1 6.31 -19.31 -2.45
N THR A 2 5.66 -18.67 -1.49
CA THR A 2 4.36 -18.02 -1.66
C THR A 2 4.52 -16.56 -1.30
N ARG A 3 4.03 -15.65 -2.18
CA ARG A 3 4.18 -14.20 -2.07
C ARG A 3 2.82 -13.54 -1.86
N VAL A 4 2.80 -12.51 -1.06
CA VAL A 4 1.67 -11.58 -0.90
C VAL A 4 2.19 -10.14 -0.89
N ASP A 5 1.64 -9.31 -1.77
CA ASP A 5 1.84 -7.86 -1.77
C ASP A 5 0.57 -7.27 -1.19
N TYR A 6 0.61 -6.81 0.07
CA TYR A 6 -0.60 -6.70 0.87
C TYR A 6 -1.09 -5.28 1.17
N ARG A 7 -0.27 -4.27 1.00
CA ARG A 7 -0.70 -2.88 1.13
C ARG A 7 0.23 -1.93 0.38
N TYR A 8 -0.22 -0.71 0.17
CA TYR A 8 0.65 0.37 -0.26
C TYR A 8 1.68 0.66 0.82
N HIS A 9 2.94 0.81 0.42
CA HIS A 9 4.04 1.04 1.37
C HIS A 9 3.93 2.40 2.09
N PHE A 10 3.40 3.41 1.39
CA PHE A 10 3.23 4.75 1.95
C PHE A 10 1.80 4.99 2.42
N PRO A 11 1.58 5.91 3.39
CA PRO A 11 0.24 6.29 3.84
C PRO A 11 -0.60 6.92 2.73
N LEU A 12 -1.90 6.64 2.69
CA LEU A 12 -2.84 7.18 1.71
C LEU A 12 -2.75 8.72 1.49
N PRO A 13 -2.58 9.58 2.52
CA PRO A 13 -2.45 11.01 2.31
C PRO A 13 -1.28 11.40 1.41
N VAL A 14 -0.18 10.64 1.42
CA VAL A 14 0.99 10.88 0.56
C VAL A 14 0.62 10.73 -0.91
N TYR A 15 -0.18 9.71 -1.25
CA TYR A 15 -0.69 9.51 -2.61
C TYR A 15 -1.63 10.63 -3.03
N GLY A 16 -2.50 11.09 -2.10
CA GLY A 16 -3.41 12.21 -2.35
C GLY A 16 -2.67 13.50 -2.67
N VAL A 17 -1.63 13.82 -1.90
CA VAL A 17 -0.80 15.01 -2.15
C VAL A 17 -0.06 14.90 -3.48
N ALA A 18 0.56 13.75 -3.78
CA ALA A 18 1.25 13.54 -5.05
C ALA A 18 0.32 13.73 -6.25
N LEU A 19 -0.88 13.15 -6.18
CA LEU A 19 -1.88 13.24 -7.24
C LEU A 19 -2.42 14.65 -7.43
N LEU A 20 -2.63 15.40 -6.33
CA LEU A 20 -3.01 16.82 -6.39
C LEU A 20 -1.94 17.69 -7.05
N LEU A 21 -0.66 17.43 -6.76
CA LEU A 21 0.44 18.13 -7.40
C LEU A 21 0.51 17.83 -8.91
N ASP A 22 0.31 16.55 -9.30
CA ASP A 22 0.25 16.18 -10.72
C ASP A 22 -0.89 16.90 -11.44
N VAL A 23 -2.08 16.95 -10.85
CA VAL A 23 -3.24 17.67 -11.39
C VAL A 23 -2.95 19.17 -11.50
N ALA A 24 -2.34 19.80 -10.48
CA ALA A 24 -1.97 21.20 -10.50
C ALA A 24 -0.99 21.50 -11.64
N MET A 25 -0.03 20.61 -11.91
CA MET A 25 0.91 20.75 -13.01
C MET A 25 0.23 20.62 -14.37
N VAL A 26 -0.69 19.68 -14.55
CA VAL A 26 -1.48 19.56 -15.78
C VAL A 26 -2.30 20.83 -16.03
N MET A 27 -2.95 21.38 -15.00
CA MET A 27 -3.69 22.64 -15.10
C MET A 27 -2.78 23.81 -15.46
N PHE A 28 -1.57 23.88 -14.90
CA PHE A 28 -0.59 24.90 -15.24
C PHE A 28 -0.17 24.83 -16.72
N TYR A 29 0.09 23.63 -17.26
CA TYR A 29 0.38 23.46 -18.69
C TYR A 29 -0.78 23.86 -19.58
N LEU A 30 -2.00 23.56 -19.16
CA LEU A 30 -3.21 23.93 -19.91
C LEU A 30 -3.34 25.46 -19.99
N VAL A 31 -3.06 26.17 -18.90
CA VAL A 31 -3.04 27.63 -18.87
C VAL A 31 -1.95 28.19 -19.82
N LEU A 32 -0.74 27.63 -19.77
CA LEU A 32 0.34 28.03 -20.67
C LEU A 32 -0.01 27.77 -22.14
N ALA A 33 -0.60 26.65 -22.46
CA ALA A 33 -1.04 26.33 -23.82
C ALA A 33 -2.13 27.26 -24.31
N LEU A 34 -3.11 27.63 -23.47
CA LEU A 34 -4.12 28.61 -23.80
C LEU A 34 -3.53 30.01 -24.01
N GLN A 35 -2.57 30.42 -23.18
CA GLN A 35 -1.87 31.69 -23.33
C GLN A 35 -1.11 31.79 -24.66
N THR A 36 -0.42 30.72 -25.06
CA THR A 36 0.31 30.67 -26.33
C THR A 36 -0.60 30.64 -27.56
N THR A 37 -1.74 29.95 -27.47
CA THR A 37 -2.66 29.73 -28.59
C THR A 37 -3.58 30.95 -28.83
N PHE A 38 -4.03 31.59 -27.77
CA PHE A 38 -5.05 32.65 -27.84
C PHE A 38 -4.51 34.04 -27.55
N GLY A 39 -3.22 34.17 -27.25
CA GLY A 39 -2.60 35.47 -26.97
C GLY A 39 -3.18 36.17 -25.73
N ILE A 40 -3.74 35.39 -24.81
CA ILE A 40 -4.35 35.92 -23.59
C ILE A 40 -3.25 36.37 -22.64
N SER A 41 -3.05 37.70 -22.65
CA SER A 41 -2.19 38.53 -21.80
C SER A 41 -0.71 38.09 -21.64
N ASP A 42 0.16 38.93 -22.15
CA ASP A 42 1.61 38.88 -21.90
C ASP A 42 2.00 39.16 -20.43
N ASP A 43 0.99 39.37 -19.57
CA ASP A 43 1.16 39.83 -18.20
C ASP A 43 1.47 38.71 -17.21
N ILE A 44 1.20 37.43 -17.56
CA ILE A 44 1.42 36.32 -16.64
C ILE A 44 2.89 35.85 -16.63
N LEU A 45 3.53 35.78 -17.81
CA LEU A 45 4.96 35.40 -17.92
C LEU A 45 5.66 36.28 -18.99
N PRO A 46 6.83 36.88 -18.67
CA PRO A 46 7.63 37.62 -19.64
C PRO A 46 8.03 36.73 -20.82
N LYS A 47 7.81 37.20 -22.04
CA LYS A 47 8.14 36.49 -23.30
C LYS A 47 9.61 36.08 -23.38
N GLU A 48 10.49 36.91 -22.87
CA GLU A 48 11.94 36.69 -22.91
C GLU A 48 12.39 35.44 -22.18
N ASN A 49 11.68 35.05 -21.12
CA ASN A 49 12.02 33.89 -20.27
C ASN A 49 11.09 32.70 -20.47
N PHE A 50 10.13 32.79 -21.39
CA PHE A 50 9.11 31.75 -21.58
C PHE A 50 9.71 30.37 -21.85
N GLY A 51 10.74 30.26 -22.66
CA GLY A 51 11.43 29.00 -22.94
C GLY A 51 12.05 28.35 -21.71
N TYR A 52 12.63 29.16 -20.82
CA TYR A 52 13.21 28.66 -19.57
C TYR A 52 12.13 28.15 -18.60
N TYR A 53 11.02 28.86 -18.47
CA TYR A 53 9.89 28.44 -17.64
C TYR A 53 9.28 27.14 -18.17
N LEU A 54 9.08 27.06 -19.50
CA LEU A 54 8.52 25.86 -20.13
C LEU A 54 9.43 24.64 -19.90
N THR A 55 10.74 24.79 -20.11
CA THR A 55 11.71 23.71 -19.93
C THR A 55 11.79 23.30 -18.45
N GLY A 56 11.89 24.27 -17.55
CA GLY A 56 11.97 24.00 -16.11
C GLY A 56 10.73 23.30 -15.57
N THR A 57 9.55 23.74 -15.96
CA THR A 57 8.29 23.12 -15.56
C THR A 57 8.13 21.72 -16.16
N PHE A 58 8.57 21.48 -17.39
CA PHE A 58 8.56 20.16 -18.00
C PHE A 58 9.43 19.16 -17.23
N ILE A 59 10.67 19.56 -16.91
CA ILE A 59 11.58 18.71 -16.10
C ILE A 59 10.96 18.43 -14.74
N PHE A 60 10.42 19.44 -14.07
CA PHE A 60 9.79 19.29 -12.77
C PHE A 60 8.59 18.33 -12.82
N SER A 61 7.73 18.47 -13.84
CA SER A 61 6.58 17.55 -14.03
C SER A 61 7.01 16.12 -14.30
N ALA A 62 8.06 15.92 -15.09
CA ALA A 62 8.58 14.58 -15.35
C ALA A 62 9.09 13.92 -14.06
N ILE A 63 9.80 14.68 -13.22
CA ILE A 63 10.26 14.23 -11.91
C ILE A 63 9.07 13.89 -10.99
N LEU A 64 8.08 14.77 -10.94
CA LEU A 64 6.89 14.59 -10.11
C LEU A 64 6.10 13.35 -10.53
N ALA A 65 5.79 13.19 -11.83
CA ALA A 65 5.10 12.03 -12.37
C ALA A 65 5.88 10.72 -12.09
N PHE A 66 7.21 10.77 -12.20
CA PHE A 66 8.06 9.63 -11.84
C PHE A 66 7.96 9.30 -10.35
N CYS A 67 8.00 10.30 -9.47
CA CYS A 67 7.82 10.10 -8.03
C CYS A 67 6.45 9.51 -7.70
N THR A 68 5.37 10.02 -8.32
CA THR A 68 4.02 9.49 -8.16
C THR A 68 3.91 8.05 -8.63
N TYR A 69 4.49 7.73 -9.80
CA TYR A 69 4.58 6.35 -10.29
C TYR A 69 5.30 5.44 -9.29
N MET A 70 6.44 5.89 -8.75
CA MET A 70 7.21 5.17 -7.74
C MET A 70 6.38 4.88 -6.49
N LEU A 71 5.65 5.87 -5.99
CA LEU A 71 4.76 5.72 -4.85
C LEU A 71 3.66 4.69 -5.15
N LEU A 72 2.96 4.83 -6.27
CA LEU A 72 1.84 3.97 -6.66
C LEU A 72 2.23 2.51 -6.87
N THR A 73 3.47 2.23 -7.25
CA THR A 73 3.97 0.87 -7.48
C THR A 73 4.59 0.22 -6.26
N SER A 74 4.82 0.99 -5.18
CA SER A 74 5.41 0.46 -3.95
C SER A 74 4.38 -0.30 -3.13
N ARG A 75 4.71 -1.55 -2.76
CA ARG A 75 3.86 -2.44 -1.96
C ARG A 75 4.66 -3.07 -0.84
N ASP A 76 4.07 -3.16 0.34
CA ASP A 76 4.60 -4.03 1.37
C ASP A 76 4.44 -5.48 0.93
N THR A 77 5.49 -6.26 1.07
CA THR A 77 5.61 -7.60 0.51
C THR A 77 6.03 -8.58 1.58
N PHE A 78 5.29 -9.66 1.69
CA PHE A 78 5.62 -10.80 2.52
C PHE A 78 5.77 -12.05 1.65
N ILE A 79 6.91 -12.75 1.77
CA ILE A 79 7.17 -13.98 1.04
C ILE A 79 7.52 -15.06 2.05
N PHE A 80 6.86 -16.22 1.95
CA PHE A 80 7.21 -17.38 2.76
C PHE A 80 7.88 -18.45 1.92
N ASP A 81 9.05 -18.89 2.38
CA ASP A 81 9.81 -20.00 1.81
C ASP A 81 9.69 -21.21 2.72
N ASN A 82 8.81 -22.14 2.35
CA ASN A 82 8.55 -23.36 3.10
C ASN A 82 9.78 -24.27 3.21
N SER A 83 10.65 -24.28 2.20
CA SER A 83 11.82 -25.17 2.16
C SER A 83 12.88 -24.79 3.19
N GLY A 84 13.04 -23.50 3.46
CA GLY A 84 14.00 -22.97 4.43
C GLY A 84 13.38 -22.53 5.76
N ASN A 85 12.05 -22.71 5.94
CA ASN A 85 11.28 -22.17 7.05
C ASN A 85 11.68 -20.72 7.38
N ARG A 86 11.67 -19.88 6.35
CA ARG A 86 12.07 -18.48 6.43
C ARG A 86 11.07 -17.59 5.70
N TYR A 87 11.02 -16.35 6.09
CA TYR A 87 10.17 -15.36 5.45
C TYR A 87 10.97 -14.11 5.08
N PHE A 88 10.52 -13.48 4.02
CA PHE A 88 10.97 -12.15 3.60
C PHE A 88 9.93 -11.15 4.07
N ASP A 89 10.39 -10.14 4.79
CA ASP A 89 9.61 -9.01 5.26
C ASP A 89 10.22 -7.74 4.68
N GLY A 90 9.45 -7.04 3.87
CA GLY A 90 9.96 -5.90 3.17
C GLY A 90 8.92 -5.25 2.26
N TYR A 91 9.38 -4.61 1.23
CA TYR A 91 8.55 -3.94 0.25
C TYR A 91 9.11 -4.08 -1.16
N THR A 92 8.24 -4.02 -2.14
CA THR A 92 8.62 -3.94 -3.56
C THR A 92 8.67 -2.49 -3.96
N PHE A 93 9.77 -2.12 -4.61
CA PHE A 93 10.02 -0.78 -5.11
C PHE A 93 10.64 -0.87 -6.50
N LEU A 94 9.99 -0.27 -7.51
CA LEU A 94 10.39 -0.40 -8.92
C LEU A 94 10.57 -1.86 -9.38
N GLY A 95 9.68 -2.74 -8.93
CA GLY A 95 9.75 -4.16 -9.29
C GLY A 95 10.89 -4.94 -8.63
N LYS A 96 11.63 -4.31 -7.69
CA LYS A 96 12.68 -4.97 -6.91
C LYS A 96 12.26 -5.09 -5.46
N ASP A 97 12.44 -6.28 -4.90
CA ASP A 97 12.17 -6.52 -3.49
C ASP A 97 13.31 -5.95 -2.63
N LYS A 98 12.95 -5.16 -1.63
CA LYS A 98 13.85 -4.55 -0.65
C LYS A 98 13.38 -4.93 0.74
N GLY A 99 14.22 -5.63 1.48
CA GLY A 99 13.92 -6.14 2.82
C GLY A 99 14.89 -7.22 3.21
N GLU A 100 14.54 -7.97 4.23
CA GLU A 100 15.41 -8.97 4.82
C GLU A 100 14.72 -10.34 4.89
N TRP A 101 15.49 -11.38 4.64
CA TRP A 101 15.09 -12.73 4.92
C TRP A 101 15.32 -13.05 6.40
N LYS A 102 14.25 -13.40 7.10
CA LYS A 102 14.28 -13.78 8.50
C LYS A 102 13.93 -15.26 8.63
N LYS A 103 14.58 -15.95 9.53
CA LYS A 103 14.18 -17.31 9.89
C LYS A 103 12.89 -17.24 10.70
N MET A 104 11.97 -18.17 10.43
CA MET A 104 10.78 -18.28 11.25
C MET A 104 11.21 -18.82 12.62
N GLU A 105 11.19 -17.95 13.63
CA GLU A 105 11.49 -18.35 15.00
C GLU A 105 10.37 -19.25 15.52
N GLY A 106 10.75 -20.37 16.14
CA GLY A 106 9.82 -21.26 16.83
C GLY A 106 9.30 -20.66 18.14
N GLY A 107 8.50 -21.44 18.88
CA GLY A 107 7.99 -21.03 20.20
C GLY A 107 6.59 -20.41 20.15
N PHE A 108 6.01 -20.23 18.99
CA PHE A 108 4.57 -19.91 18.89
C PHE A 108 3.73 -21.20 18.88
N SER A 109 2.54 -21.13 19.47
CA SER A 109 1.66 -22.29 19.65
C SER A 109 0.65 -22.46 18.52
N ARG A 110 0.35 -21.38 17.79
CA ARG A 110 -0.63 -21.40 16.70
C ARG A 110 -0.47 -20.23 15.73
N ILE A 111 -0.99 -20.43 14.52
CA ILE A 111 -1.19 -19.37 13.53
C ILE A 111 -2.67 -19.05 13.48
N VAL A 112 -2.99 -17.76 13.52
CA VAL A 112 -4.37 -17.26 13.52
C VAL A 112 -4.54 -16.29 12.36
N PHE A 113 -5.60 -16.49 11.58
CA PHE A 113 -6.06 -15.54 10.61
C PHE A 113 -7.40 -14.96 11.08
N GLN A 114 -7.43 -13.66 11.31
CA GLN A 114 -8.59 -12.97 11.87
C GLN A 114 -8.87 -11.63 11.21
N THR A 115 -10.04 -11.08 11.53
CA THR A 115 -10.46 -9.75 11.07
C THR A 115 -10.91 -8.90 12.24
N TYR A 116 -10.66 -7.59 12.13
CA TYR A 116 -11.23 -6.60 13.03
C TYR A 116 -11.65 -5.35 12.24
N GLU A 117 -12.53 -4.58 12.82
CA GLU A 117 -12.95 -3.30 12.24
C GLU A 117 -12.11 -2.18 12.85
N GLN A 118 -11.43 -1.44 11.98
CA GLN A 118 -10.66 -0.27 12.37
C GLN A 118 -11.39 0.98 11.91
N SER A 119 -11.66 1.88 12.84
CA SER A 119 -12.24 3.19 12.53
C SER A 119 -11.14 4.24 12.51
N GLN A 120 -10.97 4.91 11.38
CA GLN A 120 -10.06 6.04 11.26
C GLN A 120 -10.86 7.32 11.09
N THR A 121 -10.54 8.33 11.90
CA THR A 121 -11.14 9.65 11.79
C THR A 121 -10.14 10.59 11.13
N PHE A 122 -10.47 11.08 9.95
CA PHE A 122 -9.66 12.07 9.24
C PHE A 122 -10.21 13.46 9.50
N ASN A 123 -9.37 14.33 10.09
CA ASN A 123 -9.63 15.76 10.20
C ASN A 123 -8.88 16.45 9.05
N PHE A 124 -9.57 16.81 8.00
CA PHE A 124 -8.96 17.61 6.93
C PHE A 124 -9.24 19.08 7.23
N MET A 125 -8.22 19.86 7.58
CA MET A 125 -8.26 21.31 7.84
C MET A 125 -9.35 21.76 8.83
N GLY A 126 -9.76 20.91 9.78
CA GLY A 126 -10.77 21.26 10.78
C GLY A 126 -12.21 21.36 10.27
N ILE A 127 -12.48 21.04 8.98
CA ILE A 127 -13.78 21.31 8.35
C ILE A 127 -14.70 20.09 8.35
N SER A 128 -14.17 18.87 8.42
CA SER A 128 -15.00 17.66 8.41
C SER A 128 -14.33 16.53 9.18
N LYS A 129 -15.10 15.86 10.04
CA LYS A 129 -14.73 14.57 10.65
C LYS A 129 -15.32 13.46 9.80
N ASN A 130 -14.56 12.97 8.83
CA ASN A 130 -14.95 11.78 8.09
C ASN A 130 -14.44 10.55 8.84
N LYS A 131 -15.38 9.72 9.31
CA LYS A 131 -15.09 8.41 9.88
C LYS A 131 -15.11 7.40 8.76
N VAL A 132 -13.99 6.72 8.57
CA VAL A 132 -13.89 5.60 7.63
C VAL A 132 -13.73 4.34 8.46
N ASP A 133 -14.70 3.45 8.37
CA ASP A 133 -14.64 2.12 8.98
C ASP A 133 -14.05 1.15 7.95
N GLU A 134 -12.91 0.56 8.27
CA GLU A 134 -12.18 -0.36 7.40
C GLU A 134 -12.07 -1.72 8.07
N THR A 135 -12.34 -2.78 7.30
CA THR A 135 -12.12 -4.15 7.76
C THR A 135 -10.67 -4.53 7.48
N VAL A 136 -9.92 -4.84 8.52
CA VAL A 136 -8.52 -5.26 8.44
C VAL A 136 -8.43 -6.75 8.70
N TYR A 137 -7.64 -7.44 7.90
CA TYR A 137 -7.34 -8.87 7.97
C TYR A 137 -5.91 -9.05 8.42
N GLU A 138 -5.69 -9.88 9.43
CA GLU A 138 -4.37 -10.13 9.97
C GLU A 138 -4.04 -11.61 10.07
N LEU A 139 -2.82 -11.93 9.65
CA LEU A 139 -2.17 -13.19 9.92
C LEU A 139 -1.22 -13.01 11.09
N ARG A 140 -1.43 -13.75 12.18
CA ARG A 140 -0.69 -13.60 13.43
C ARG A 140 -0.02 -14.92 13.85
N LYS A 141 1.20 -14.82 14.37
CA LYS A 141 1.79 -15.87 15.23
C LYS A 141 1.32 -15.61 16.65
N VAL A 142 0.78 -16.59 17.33
CA VAL A 142 0.33 -16.48 18.71
C VAL A 142 1.14 -17.40 19.59
N TYR A 143 1.66 -16.85 20.69
CA TYR A 143 2.46 -17.56 21.69
C TYR A 143 1.59 -18.11 22.82
N ASP A 144 2.17 -18.96 23.68
CA ASP A 144 1.44 -19.59 24.78
C ASP A 144 0.93 -18.59 25.83
N ASP A 145 1.64 -17.49 26.03
CA ASP A 145 1.26 -16.38 26.90
C ASP A 145 0.17 -15.45 26.28
N GLN A 146 -0.38 -15.83 25.13
CA GLN A 146 -1.36 -15.07 24.35
C GLN A 146 -0.82 -13.80 23.70
N THR A 147 0.46 -13.51 23.80
CA THR A 147 1.08 -12.47 22.97
C THR A 147 1.10 -12.89 21.51
N TYR A 148 1.22 -11.94 20.61
CA TYR A 148 1.24 -12.24 19.19
C TYR A 148 2.13 -11.28 18.40
N ASP A 149 2.65 -11.79 17.27
CA ASP A 149 3.29 -11.01 16.23
C ASP A 149 2.41 -11.00 14.98
N CYS A 150 2.18 -9.83 14.42
CA CYS A 150 1.49 -9.68 13.15
C CYS A 150 2.48 -9.93 12.00
N LEU A 151 2.18 -10.91 11.15
CA LEU A 151 2.97 -11.23 9.97
C LEU A 151 2.51 -10.46 8.74
N VAL A 152 1.19 -10.39 8.54
CA VAL A 152 0.56 -9.69 7.41
C VAL A 152 -0.67 -8.96 7.93
N SER A 153 -0.82 -7.69 7.57
CA SER A 153 -2.01 -6.89 7.88
C SER A 153 -2.47 -6.19 6.61
N THR A 154 -3.69 -6.51 6.15
CA THR A 154 -4.22 -5.97 4.89
C THR A 154 -5.72 -5.69 4.99
N SER A 155 -6.18 -4.67 4.29
CA SER A 155 -7.59 -4.43 4.01
C SER A 155 -7.99 -4.91 2.60
N ASP A 156 -7.03 -5.29 1.77
CA ASP A 156 -7.29 -5.74 0.40
C ASP A 156 -7.73 -7.21 0.38
N VAL A 157 -9.01 -7.41 0.06
CA VAL A 157 -9.64 -8.75 -0.07
C VAL A 157 -8.92 -9.63 -1.10
N LYS A 158 -8.29 -9.03 -2.12
CA LYS A 158 -7.56 -9.79 -3.16
C LYS A 158 -6.34 -10.53 -2.60
N CYS A 159 -5.79 -10.07 -1.48
CA CYS A 159 -4.64 -10.69 -0.82
C CYS A 159 -5.02 -11.92 0.03
N LEU A 160 -6.31 -12.10 0.36
CA LEU A 160 -6.75 -13.13 1.30
C LEU A 160 -6.39 -14.56 0.89
N PRO A 161 -6.56 -15.00 -0.37
CA PRO A 161 -6.21 -16.37 -0.76
C PRO A 161 -4.72 -16.68 -0.55
N ALA A 162 -3.85 -15.72 -0.91
CA ALA A 162 -2.41 -15.87 -0.74
C ALA A 162 -2.01 -15.84 0.74
N THR A 163 -2.62 -14.96 1.54
CA THR A 163 -2.39 -14.86 2.99
C THR A 163 -2.82 -16.13 3.72
N LEU A 164 -4.00 -16.69 3.38
CA LEU A 164 -4.48 -17.97 3.91
C LEU A 164 -3.53 -19.12 3.56
N LYS A 165 -3.05 -19.17 2.33
CA LYS A 165 -2.09 -20.17 1.88
C LYS A 165 -0.79 -20.09 2.68
N ILE A 166 -0.27 -18.88 2.87
CA ILE A 166 0.93 -18.63 3.69
C ILE A 166 0.71 -19.10 5.13
N GLY A 167 -0.42 -18.73 5.75
CA GLY A 167 -0.74 -19.11 7.12
C GLY A 167 -0.75 -20.62 7.32
N LYS A 168 -1.35 -21.38 6.41
CA LYS A 168 -1.34 -22.83 6.42
C LYS A 168 0.07 -23.40 6.26
N GLN A 169 0.84 -22.88 5.29
CA GLN A 169 2.22 -23.32 5.06
C GLN A 169 3.13 -23.08 6.28
N ILE A 170 2.97 -21.94 6.96
CA ILE A 170 3.72 -21.66 8.20
C ILE A 170 3.31 -22.65 9.29
N ALA A 171 2.02 -22.89 9.46
CA ALA A 171 1.51 -23.82 10.47
C ALA A 171 2.02 -25.25 10.22
N ASP A 172 1.94 -25.73 8.99
CA ASP A 172 2.41 -27.05 8.57
C ASP A 172 3.93 -27.20 8.78
N ALA A 173 4.71 -26.20 8.36
CA ALA A 173 6.17 -26.21 8.48
C ALA A 173 6.66 -26.22 9.94
N ASN A 174 5.88 -25.69 10.87
CA ASN A 174 6.24 -25.60 12.30
C ASN A 174 5.45 -26.59 13.18
N GLY A 175 4.60 -27.43 12.60
CA GLY A 175 3.83 -28.43 13.35
C GLY A 175 2.78 -27.85 14.30
N VAL A 176 2.29 -26.63 14.03
CA VAL A 176 1.31 -25.93 14.86
C VAL A 176 -0.07 -25.86 14.19
N LYS A 177 -1.11 -25.52 14.96
CA LYS A 177 -2.47 -25.43 14.43
C LYS A 177 -2.69 -24.11 13.70
N PHE A 178 -3.44 -24.17 12.58
CA PHE A 178 -3.94 -23.00 11.87
C PHE A 178 -5.41 -22.77 12.19
N PHE A 179 -5.76 -21.55 12.60
CA PHE A 179 -7.14 -21.13 12.89
C PHE A 179 -7.56 -20.01 11.92
N ASP A 180 -8.64 -20.25 11.19
CA ASP A 180 -9.23 -19.30 10.24
C ASP A 180 -10.56 -18.80 10.79
N TYR A 181 -10.52 -17.67 11.50
CA TYR A 181 -11.73 -17.02 12.03
C TYR A 181 -12.44 -16.13 10.99
N VAL A 182 -11.80 -15.85 9.88
CA VAL A 182 -12.38 -15.02 8.80
C VAL A 182 -13.42 -15.84 8.01
N LYS A 183 -13.16 -17.14 7.82
CA LYS A 183 -14.03 -18.04 7.05
C LYS A 183 -15.47 -18.05 7.53
N ASP A 184 -15.68 -18.01 8.85
CA ASP A 184 -17.02 -18.05 9.42
C ASP A 184 -17.81 -16.75 9.20
N LYS A 185 -17.12 -15.60 9.25
CA LYS A 185 -17.73 -14.29 8.97
C LYS A 185 -18.14 -14.16 7.50
N TYR A 186 -17.30 -14.62 6.56
CA TYR A 186 -17.59 -14.58 5.12
C TYR A 186 -18.62 -15.61 4.67
N ARG A 187 -18.65 -16.79 5.24
CA ARG A 187 -19.72 -17.77 4.95
C ARG A 187 -21.10 -17.21 5.24
N LYS A 188 -21.25 -16.44 6.32
CA LYS A 188 -22.50 -15.76 6.66
C LYS A 188 -22.88 -14.66 5.67
N GLN A 189 -21.92 -14.00 5.04
CA GLN A 189 -22.16 -12.91 4.09
C GLN A 189 -22.22 -13.34 2.63
N LYS A 190 -22.11 -14.65 2.31
CA LYS A 190 -22.10 -15.18 0.91
C LYS A 190 -21.07 -14.51 0.00
N ILE A 191 -20.00 -13.98 0.53
CA ILE A 191 -18.88 -13.46 -0.27
C ILE A 191 -18.01 -14.65 -0.64
N TYR A 192 -18.30 -15.28 -1.76
CA TYR A 192 -17.43 -16.29 -2.36
C TYR A 192 -16.38 -15.57 -3.18
N ILE A 193 -15.14 -15.82 -2.87
CA ILE A 193 -13.98 -15.50 -3.70
C ILE A 193 -13.65 -16.72 -4.55
#